data_208daed8571031aabe98f5ddaad7da0b
#
_entry.id   208daed8571031aabe98f5ddaad7da0b
#
_cell.length_a   1.000
_cell.length_b   1.000
_cell.length_c   1.000
_cell.angle_alpha   90.00
_cell.angle_beta   90.00
_cell.angle_gamma   90.00
#
_symmetry.space_group_name_H-M   'P 1'
#
loop_
_entity.id
_entity.type
_entity.pdbx_description
1 polymer ?
#
loop_
_entity_poly.entity_id
_entity_poly.type
_entity_poly.pdbx_seq_one_letter_code
_entity_poly.pdbx_strand_id
1 'polypeptide(L)'
;MFVCSLCKVQCVCFEKLASSIENQSDTSSSLRRIQRFISLYSLDKDLIARLIFALLPNDPPYSIAIDRTNWKFGESNINILVLAIVYQGVSFPILFKLMPKRGNSHTSERIEIMERYIKLFGRETLEYLVADREFVGEEWMQYLNFNRIEYHIRIRDNFWIRNPKNDKQFKV
;
A
#
# COMPACT_ATOMS: atom_id res chain seq x y z
N MET A 1 -4.18 -12.58 -20.80
CA MET A 1 -3.50 -11.93 -21.94
C MET A 1 -2.74 -10.67 -21.50
N PHE A 2 -3.40 -9.58 -21.06
CA PHE A 2 -2.73 -8.33 -20.63
C PHE A 2 -1.70 -8.57 -19.50
N VAL A 3 -2.06 -9.26 -18.42
CA VAL A 3 -1.17 -9.59 -17.29
C VAL A 3 0.04 -10.41 -17.74
N CYS A 4 -0.16 -11.40 -18.62
CA CYS A 4 0.94 -12.20 -19.16
C CYS A 4 1.93 -11.35 -19.96
N SER A 5 1.41 -10.42 -20.79
CA SER A 5 2.25 -9.47 -21.52
C SER A 5 3.03 -8.54 -20.58
N LEU A 6 2.39 -8.07 -19.51
CA LEU A 6 3.05 -7.23 -18.50
C LEU A 6 4.21 -7.99 -17.83
N CYS A 7 4.01 -9.26 -17.47
CA CYS A 7 5.06 -10.10 -16.89
C CYS A 7 6.22 -10.34 -17.88
N LYS A 8 5.91 -10.52 -19.18
CA LYS A 8 6.93 -10.72 -20.23
C LYS A 8 7.74 -9.44 -20.48
N VAL A 9 7.08 -8.31 -20.61
CA VAL A 9 7.69 -7.03 -21.02
C VAL A 9 8.30 -6.27 -19.84
N GLN A 10 7.81 -6.49 -18.63
CA GLN A 10 8.20 -5.79 -17.39
C GLN A 10 8.15 -4.25 -17.50
N CYS A 11 7.26 -3.74 -18.35
CA CYS A 11 7.10 -2.32 -18.62
C CYS A 11 5.64 -2.02 -18.95
N VAL A 12 5.12 -0.87 -18.46
CA VAL A 12 3.76 -0.41 -18.74
C VAL A 12 3.63 0.42 -20.03
N CYS A 13 4.60 0.35 -20.94
CA CYS A 13 4.52 0.96 -22.25
C CYS A 13 3.48 0.21 -23.11
N PHE A 14 2.41 0.88 -23.49
CA PHE A 14 1.27 0.24 -24.15
C PHE A 14 1.64 -0.36 -25.51
N GLU A 15 2.53 0.28 -26.26
CA GLU A 15 3.02 -0.22 -27.56
C GLU A 15 3.80 -1.53 -27.40
N LYS A 16 4.70 -1.58 -26.39
CA LYS A 16 5.45 -2.79 -26.09
C LYS A 16 4.55 -3.91 -25.58
N LEU A 17 3.56 -3.59 -24.78
CA LEU A 17 2.57 -4.55 -24.30
C LEU A 17 1.74 -5.09 -25.47
N ALA A 18 1.28 -4.21 -26.39
CA ALA A 18 0.49 -4.59 -27.53
C ALA A 18 1.25 -5.53 -28.48
N SER A 19 2.53 -5.25 -28.73
CA SER A 19 3.39 -6.08 -29.59
C SER A 19 3.74 -7.44 -28.98
N SER A 20 3.68 -7.56 -27.65
CA SER A 20 3.97 -8.82 -26.93
C SER A 20 2.75 -9.75 -26.79
N ILE A 21 1.56 -9.27 -27.20
CA ILE A 21 0.34 -10.10 -27.17
C ILE A 21 0.33 -11.05 -28.36
N GLU A 22 0.46 -12.33 -28.07
CA GLU A 22 0.33 -13.39 -29.06
C GLU A 22 -1.15 -13.61 -29.41
N ASN A 23 -1.61 -12.99 -30.48
CA ASN A 23 -2.95 -13.19 -31.04
C ASN A 23 -2.90 -13.01 -32.56
N GLN A 24 -3.99 -13.39 -33.23
CA GLN A 24 -4.15 -13.21 -34.68
C GLN A 24 -4.50 -11.76 -35.08
N SER A 25 -4.62 -10.87 -34.11
CA SER A 25 -5.01 -9.48 -34.35
C SER A 25 -3.76 -8.62 -34.55
N ASP A 26 -3.93 -7.61 -35.35
CA ASP A 26 -2.98 -6.55 -35.59
C ASP A 26 -2.58 -5.82 -34.28
N THR A 27 -1.33 -5.39 -34.17
CA THR A 27 -0.77 -4.69 -33.00
C THR A 27 -1.58 -3.43 -32.66
N SER A 28 -2.08 -2.71 -33.67
CA SER A 28 -2.92 -1.51 -33.48
C SER A 28 -4.25 -1.84 -32.80
N SER A 29 -4.85 -2.98 -33.13
CA SER A 29 -6.05 -3.50 -32.48
C SER A 29 -5.80 -3.91 -31.05
N SER A 30 -4.67 -4.57 -30.78
CA SER A 30 -4.23 -4.93 -29.44
C SER A 30 -3.97 -3.68 -28.58
N LEU A 31 -3.36 -2.63 -29.13
CA LEU A 31 -3.15 -1.35 -28.46
C LEU A 31 -4.48 -0.68 -28.06
N ARG A 32 -5.45 -0.62 -28.96
CA ARG A 32 -6.78 -0.08 -28.66
C ARG A 32 -7.52 -0.88 -27.58
N ARG A 33 -7.34 -2.20 -27.54
CA ARG A 33 -7.91 -3.07 -26.47
C ARG A 33 -7.29 -2.75 -25.12
N ILE A 34 -5.96 -2.57 -25.04
CA ILE A 34 -5.26 -2.17 -23.82
C ILE A 34 -5.76 -0.81 -23.34
N GLN A 35 -5.81 0.19 -24.23
CA GLN A 35 -6.27 1.54 -23.91
C GLN A 35 -7.71 1.52 -23.36
N ARG A 36 -8.63 0.79 -24.02
CA ARG A 36 -10.01 0.63 -23.53
C ARG A 36 -10.09 -0.07 -22.19
N PHE A 37 -9.30 -1.12 -21.98
CA PHE A 37 -9.25 -1.81 -20.70
C PHE A 37 -8.82 -0.86 -19.58
N ILE A 38 -7.72 -0.12 -19.76
CA ILE A 38 -7.22 0.80 -18.74
C ILE A 38 -8.20 1.96 -18.46
N SER A 39 -8.89 2.47 -19.48
CA SER A 39 -9.79 3.63 -19.33
C SER A 39 -11.18 3.29 -18.83
N LEU A 40 -11.69 2.10 -19.12
CA LEU A 40 -13.10 1.76 -18.88
C LEU A 40 -13.30 0.68 -17.81
N TYR A 41 -12.29 -0.17 -17.58
CA TYR A 41 -12.44 -1.26 -16.65
C TYR A 41 -12.14 -0.83 -15.22
N SER A 42 -13.12 -0.93 -14.35
CA SER A 42 -12.95 -0.71 -12.92
C SER A 42 -12.53 -2.01 -12.25
N LEU A 43 -11.29 -2.03 -11.73
CA LEU A 43 -10.79 -3.17 -10.96
C LEU A 43 -11.41 -3.17 -9.56
N ASP A 44 -11.97 -4.30 -9.16
CA ASP A 44 -12.35 -4.54 -7.79
C ASP A 44 -11.08 -4.76 -6.94
N LYS A 45 -10.69 -3.70 -6.25
CA LYS A 45 -9.47 -3.68 -5.43
C LYS A 45 -9.58 -4.58 -4.21
N ASP A 46 -10.79 -4.80 -3.68
CA ASP A 46 -11.01 -5.67 -2.54
C ASP A 46 -10.90 -7.13 -2.93
N LEU A 47 -11.39 -7.50 -4.12
CA LEU A 47 -11.21 -8.83 -4.68
C LEU A 47 -9.73 -9.15 -4.91
N ILE A 48 -8.97 -8.19 -5.45
CA ILE A 48 -7.52 -8.33 -5.65
C ILE A 48 -6.80 -8.48 -4.30
N ALA A 49 -7.15 -7.68 -3.32
CA ALA A 49 -6.58 -7.77 -1.98
C ALA A 49 -6.84 -9.15 -1.35
N ARG A 50 -8.08 -9.67 -1.45
CA ARG A 50 -8.42 -11.02 -0.98
C ARG A 50 -7.65 -12.11 -1.72
N LEU A 51 -7.46 -11.97 -3.03
CA LEU A 51 -6.67 -12.92 -3.81
C LEU A 51 -5.21 -12.93 -3.34
N ILE A 52 -4.58 -11.76 -3.17
CA ILE A 52 -3.19 -11.67 -2.68
C ILE A 52 -3.09 -12.30 -1.29
N PHE A 53 -4.03 -11.97 -0.39
CA PHE A 53 -4.07 -12.53 0.96
C PHE A 53 -4.17 -14.07 0.96
N ALA A 54 -5.02 -14.62 0.11
CA ALA A 54 -5.20 -16.07 -0.02
C ALA A 54 -4.00 -16.81 -0.66
N LEU A 55 -3.14 -16.08 -1.38
CA LEU A 55 -1.93 -16.64 -2.01
C LEU A 55 -0.70 -16.56 -1.10
N LEU A 56 -0.79 -15.94 0.07
CA LEU A 56 0.33 -15.89 1.02
C LEU A 56 0.64 -17.30 1.55
N PRO A 57 1.94 -17.62 1.70
CA PRO A 57 2.37 -19.00 1.98
C PRO A 57 2.15 -19.46 3.42
N ASN A 58 1.83 -18.55 4.33
CA ASN A 58 1.60 -18.84 5.75
C ASN A 58 0.25 -18.32 6.20
N ASP A 59 -0.24 -18.89 7.31
CA ASP A 59 -1.43 -18.41 7.99
C ASP A 59 -1.12 -17.16 8.83
N PRO A 60 -2.13 -16.26 9.03
CA PRO A 60 -1.99 -15.09 9.91
C PRO A 60 -1.73 -15.53 11.37
N PRO A 61 -1.26 -14.63 12.27
CA PRO A 61 -1.19 -13.17 12.03
C PRO A 61 0.05 -12.72 11.25
N TYR A 62 -0.06 -11.55 10.61
CA TYR A 62 1.00 -10.97 9.78
C TYR A 62 1.49 -9.64 10.33
N SER A 63 2.78 -9.40 10.16
CA SER A 63 3.36 -8.06 10.29
C SER A 63 2.98 -7.22 9.07
N ILE A 64 2.50 -6.00 9.32
CA ILE A 64 2.00 -5.09 8.29
C ILE A 64 2.92 -3.87 8.20
N ALA A 65 3.32 -3.48 7.02
CA ALA A 65 4.02 -2.24 6.77
C ALA A 65 3.09 -1.21 6.14
N ILE A 66 3.11 0.01 6.65
CA ILE A 66 2.49 1.16 6.00
C ILE A 66 3.59 2.08 5.50
N ASP A 67 3.53 2.42 4.22
CA ASP A 67 4.50 3.29 3.58
C ASP A 67 3.82 4.17 2.53
N ARG A 68 4.53 5.21 2.11
CA ARG A 68 4.06 6.16 1.13
C ARG A 68 5.10 6.35 0.04
N THR A 69 4.67 6.18 -1.17
CA THR A 69 5.52 6.45 -2.32
C THR A 69 4.99 7.64 -3.11
N ASN A 70 5.89 8.51 -3.54
CA ASN A 70 5.54 9.68 -4.31
C ASN A 70 6.53 9.90 -5.46
N TRP A 71 5.99 10.23 -6.62
CA TRP A 71 6.77 10.68 -7.78
C TRP A 71 5.95 11.61 -8.66
N LYS A 72 6.59 12.15 -9.68
CA LYS A 72 5.92 12.96 -10.69
C LYS A 72 5.83 12.20 -12.01
N PHE A 73 4.67 12.28 -12.64
CA PHE A 73 4.47 11.90 -14.02
C PHE A 73 4.09 13.15 -14.82
N GLY A 74 5.06 13.72 -15.52
CA GLY A 74 4.94 15.07 -16.10
C GLY A 74 4.69 16.11 -14.99
N GLU A 75 3.58 16.83 -15.07
CA GLU A 75 3.16 17.80 -14.04
C GLU A 75 2.31 17.18 -12.94
N SER A 76 1.82 15.96 -13.14
CA SER A 76 0.96 15.26 -12.19
C SER A 76 1.75 14.64 -11.04
N ASN A 77 1.34 14.90 -9.80
CA ASN A 77 1.91 14.23 -8.64
C ASN A 77 1.18 12.90 -8.44
N ILE A 78 1.95 11.85 -8.33
CA ILE A 78 1.46 10.53 -7.94
C ILE A 78 1.91 10.30 -6.51
N ASN A 79 0.95 10.18 -5.61
CA ASN A 79 1.17 9.97 -4.19
C ASN A 79 0.29 8.81 -3.75
N ILE A 80 0.90 7.73 -3.32
CA ILE A 80 0.21 6.49 -3.00
C ILE A 80 0.58 6.09 -1.58
N LEU A 81 -0.43 5.95 -0.74
CA LEU A 81 -0.32 5.29 0.56
C LEU A 81 -0.53 3.79 0.33
N VAL A 82 0.39 2.98 0.80
CA VAL A 82 0.38 1.53 0.62
C VAL A 82 0.37 0.83 1.97
N LEU A 83 -0.46 -0.19 2.09
CA LEU A 83 -0.43 -1.15 3.18
C LEU A 83 0.02 -2.50 2.60
N ALA A 84 1.08 -3.06 3.16
CA ALA A 84 1.70 -4.28 2.68
C ALA A 84 1.86 -5.31 3.81
N ILE A 85 1.69 -6.58 3.50
CA ILE A 85 2.05 -7.68 4.41
C ILE A 85 3.54 -7.96 4.25
N VAL A 86 4.25 -8.07 5.37
CA VAL A 86 5.69 -8.39 5.39
C VAL A 86 5.87 -9.88 5.65
N TYR A 87 6.54 -10.55 4.72
CA TYR A 87 6.86 -11.96 4.85
C TYR A 87 8.29 -12.22 4.36
N GLN A 88 9.12 -12.82 5.21
CA GLN A 88 10.53 -13.16 4.93
C GLN A 88 11.35 -12.00 4.33
N GLY A 89 11.15 -10.78 4.84
CA GLY A 89 11.86 -9.59 4.39
C GLY A 89 11.34 -8.99 3.07
N VAL A 90 10.26 -9.54 2.51
CA VAL A 90 9.57 -9.03 1.31
C VAL A 90 8.23 -8.42 1.71
N SER A 91 7.90 -7.27 1.16
CA SER A 91 6.62 -6.60 1.37
C SER A 91 5.67 -6.87 0.19
N PHE A 92 4.52 -7.46 0.46
CA PHE A 92 3.46 -7.74 -0.50
C PHE A 92 2.37 -6.66 -0.37
N PRO A 93 2.27 -5.69 -1.31
CA PRO A 93 1.22 -4.69 -1.29
C PRO A 93 -0.16 -5.33 -1.35
N ILE A 94 -1.00 -5.04 -0.36
CA ILE A 94 -2.34 -5.62 -0.28
C ILE A 94 -3.43 -4.58 -0.47
N LEU A 95 -3.23 -3.39 0.09
CA LEU A 95 -4.13 -2.25 -0.10
C LEU A 95 -3.33 -1.02 -0.49
N PHE A 96 -3.97 -0.14 -1.24
CA PHE A 96 -3.40 1.16 -1.55
C PHE A 96 -4.49 2.23 -1.68
N LYS A 97 -4.09 3.47 -1.43
CA LYS A 97 -4.91 4.67 -1.61
C LYS A 97 -4.14 5.71 -2.41
N LEU A 98 -4.72 6.13 -3.53
CA LEU A 98 -4.20 7.27 -4.29
C LEU A 98 -4.60 8.56 -3.59
N MET A 99 -3.64 9.44 -3.35
CA MET A 99 -3.85 10.72 -2.68
C MET A 99 -3.61 11.85 -3.69
N PRO A 100 -4.65 12.64 -4.06
CA PRO A 100 -4.52 13.71 -5.06
C PRO A 100 -3.90 14.97 -4.46
N LYS A 101 -2.78 14.83 -3.74
CA LYS A 101 -2.10 15.94 -3.05
C LYS A 101 -0.59 15.71 -3.00
N ARG A 102 0.14 16.77 -2.68
CA ARG A 102 1.56 16.70 -2.31
C ARG A 102 1.71 16.50 -0.80
N GLY A 103 2.86 15.99 -0.39
CA GLY A 103 3.22 15.88 1.01
C GLY A 103 2.71 14.61 1.67
N ASN A 104 2.76 14.59 3.00
CA ASN A 104 2.50 13.41 3.80
C ASN A 104 1.02 13.02 3.83
N SER A 105 0.76 11.77 4.19
CA SER A 105 -0.58 11.30 4.49
C SER A 105 -1.14 11.98 5.75
N HIS A 106 -2.43 12.29 5.74
CA HIS A 106 -3.15 12.70 6.96
C HIS A 106 -3.51 11.49 7.80
N THR A 107 -3.75 11.70 9.08
CA THR A 107 -4.18 10.65 10.01
C THR A 107 -5.45 9.96 9.52
N SER A 108 -6.42 10.71 9.01
CA SER A 108 -7.66 10.16 8.45
C SER A 108 -7.45 9.17 7.30
N GLU A 109 -6.46 9.43 6.43
CA GLU A 109 -6.12 8.54 5.31
C GLU A 109 -5.47 7.23 5.78
N ARG A 110 -4.67 7.31 6.85
CA ARG A 110 -4.04 6.15 7.50
C ARG A 110 -5.09 5.30 8.21
N ILE A 111 -6.00 5.93 8.92
CA ILE A 111 -7.13 5.26 9.59
C ILE A 111 -8.00 4.56 8.54
N GLU A 112 -8.37 5.25 7.47
CA GLU A 112 -9.23 4.68 6.42
C GLU A 112 -8.64 3.40 5.80
N ILE A 113 -7.34 3.38 5.50
CA ILE A 113 -6.71 2.19 4.92
C ILE A 113 -6.59 1.05 5.94
N MET A 114 -6.38 1.35 7.23
CA MET A 114 -6.35 0.37 8.31
C MET A 114 -7.74 -0.21 8.58
N GLU A 115 -8.78 0.63 8.66
CA GLU A 115 -10.17 0.18 8.80
C GLU A 115 -10.59 -0.73 7.64
N ARG A 116 -10.16 -0.39 6.42
CA ARG A 116 -10.39 -1.23 5.25
C ARG A 116 -9.70 -2.58 5.38
N TYR A 117 -8.47 -2.63 5.89
CA TYR A 117 -7.76 -3.87 6.16
C TYR A 117 -8.51 -4.72 7.18
N ILE A 118 -8.86 -4.14 8.31
CA ILE A 118 -9.59 -4.82 9.40
C ILE A 118 -10.94 -5.35 8.92
N LYS A 119 -11.66 -4.56 8.11
CA LYS A 119 -12.95 -4.98 7.52
C LYS A 119 -12.82 -6.18 6.57
N LEU A 120 -11.73 -6.26 5.81
CA LEU A 120 -11.53 -7.29 4.79
C LEU A 120 -11.00 -8.61 5.37
N PHE A 121 -10.12 -8.52 6.36
CA PHE A 121 -9.32 -9.65 6.82
C PHE A 121 -9.48 -9.97 8.31
N GLY A 122 -10.03 -9.05 9.10
CA GLY A 122 -10.15 -9.18 10.54
C GLY A 122 -8.95 -8.60 11.29
N ARG A 123 -9.20 -8.10 12.51
CA ARG A 123 -8.16 -7.55 13.39
C ARG A 123 -7.15 -8.61 13.84
N GLU A 124 -7.61 -9.82 14.03
CA GLU A 124 -6.85 -10.99 14.49
C GLU A 124 -5.75 -11.42 13.50
N THR A 125 -5.86 -11.02 12.23
CA THR A 125 -4.85 -11.32 11.20
C THR A 125 -3.65 -10.37 11.24
N LEU A 126 -3.71 -9.31 12.07
CA LEU A 126 -2.66 -8.31 12.21
C LEU A 126 -1.89 -8.56 13.51
N GLU A 127 -0.59 -8.85 13.40
CA GLU A 127 0.32 -9.00 14.51
C GLU A 127 0.77 -7.63 15.02
N TYR A 128 1.53 -6.90 14.22
CA TYR A 128 1.97 -5.53 14.49
C TYR A 128 2.12 -4.72 13.20
N LEU A 129 2.12 -3.38 13.36
CA LEU A 129 2.34 -2.43 12.29
C LEU A 129 3.77 -1.89 12.32
N VAL A 130 4.41 -1.83 11.16
CA VAL A 130 5.71 -1.17 10.97
C VAL A 130 5.54 0.08 10.11
N ALA A 131 6.17 1.17 10.50
CA ALA A 131 6.12 2.42 9.75
C ALA A 131 7.39 3.27 9.91
N ASP A 132 7.69 4.09 8.92
CA ASP A 132 8.79 5.06 9.00
C ASP A 132 8.35 6.30 9.80
N ARG A 133 9.32 7.15 10.09
CA ARG A 133 9.21 8.40 10.90
C ARG A 133 8.17 9.40 10.40
N GLU A 134 7.75 9.36 9.15
CA GLU A 134 6.69 10.23 8.65
C GLU A 134 5.30 9.89 9.24
N PHE A 135 5.15 8.68 9.76
CA PHE A 135 3.89 8.18 10.35
C PHE A 135 3.79 8.47 11.85
N VAL A 136 4.70 9.20 12.44
CA VAL A 136 4.58 9.67 13.83
C VAL A 136 3.49 10.74 13.91
N GLY A 137 2.61 10.61 14.89
CA GLY A 137 1.52 11.56 15.13
C GLY A 137 0.64 11.12 16.29
N GLU A 138 0.26 12.06 17.15
CA GLU A 138 -0.48 11.76 18.40
C GLU A 138 -1.81 11.07 18.11
N GLU A 139 -2.64 11.66 17.26
CA GLU A 139 -3.96 11.13 16.90
C GLU A 139 -3.85 9.74 16.23
N TRP A 140 -2.83 9.53 15.40
CA TRP A 140 -2.58 8.24 14.78
C TRP A 140 -2.19 7.17 15.82
N MET A 141 -1.30 7.50 16.74
CA MET A 141 -0.89 6.58 17.80
C MET A 141 -2.03 6.30 18.78
N GLN A 142 -2.88 7.29 19.08
CA GLN A 142 -4.09 7.10 19.87
C GLN A 142 -5.05 6.12 19.20
N TYR A 143 -5.24 6.23 17.87
CA TYR A 143 -6.05 5.27 17.11
C TYR A 143 -5.49 3.85 17.21
N LEU A 144 -4.18 3.67 17.01
CA LEU A 144 -3.54 2.36 17.11
C LEU A 144 -3.70 1.75 18.51
N ASN A 145 -3.46 2.55 19.56
CA ASN A 145 -3.61 2.13 20.95
C ASN A 145 -5.07 1.77 21.28
N PHE A 146 -6.03 2.58 20.85
CA PHE A 146 -7.45 2.32 21.07
C PHE A 146 -7.89 0.98 20.44
N ASN A 147 -7.39 0.68 19.24
CA ASN A 147 -7.67 -0.56 18.54
C ASN A 147 -6.73 -1.72 18.95
N ARG A 148 -5.90 -1.53 19.98
CA ARG A 148 -4.93 -2.51 20.48
C ARG A 148 -4.02 -3.04 19.38
N ILE A 149 -3.62 -2.20 18.43
CA ILE A 149 -2.68 -2.52 17.37
C ILE A 149 -1.28 -2.23 17.90
N GLU A 150 -0.45 -3.28 18.03
CA GLU A 150 0.97 -3.10 18.31
C GLU A 150 1.66 -2.46 17.12
N TYR A 151 2.64 -1.56 17.37
CA TYR A 151 3.31 -0.86 16.30
C TYR A 151 4.78 -0.57 16.62
N HIS A 152 5.59 -0.57 15.56
CA HIS A 152 6.99 -0.17 15.56
C HIS A 152 7.17 0.97 14.56
N ILE A 153 7.18 2.20 15.05
CA ILE A 153 7.36 3.40 14.24
C ILE A 153 8.72 3.99 14.51
N ARG A 154 9.53 4.14 13.47
CA ARG A 154 10.81 4.81 13.59
C ARG A 154 10.60 6.26 14.01
N ILE A 155 11.35 6.74 15.00
CA ILE A 155 11.32 8.13 15.46
C ILE A 155 12.61 8.86 15.04
N ARG A 156 12.57 10.19 15.09
CA ARG A 156 13.75 11.04 14.82
C ARG A 156 14.55 11.22 16.09
N ASP A 157 15.86 11.44 15.97
CA ASP A 157 16.79 11.63 17.09
C ASP A 157 16.48 12.90 17.94
N ASN A 158 15.63 13.79 17.43
CA ASN A 158 15.25 15.02 18.13
C ASN A 158 13.86 14.94 18.79
N PHE A 159 13.28 13.76 18.88
CA PHE A 159 12.00 13.57 19.55
C PHE A 159 12.16 13.56 21.07
N TRP A 160 11.18 14.15 21.74
CA TRP A 160 11.05 14.06 23.18
C TRP A 160 10.09 12.94 23.53
N ILE A 161 10.53 12.01 24.33
CA ILE A 161 9.70 10.92 24.85
C ILE A 161 9.38 11.20 26.30
N ARG A 162 8.11 11.05 26.68
CA ARG A 162 7.63 11.18 28.04
C ARG A 162 7.44 9.78 28.64
N ASN A 163 8.07 9.54 29.77
CA ASN A 163 7.85 8.30 30.51
C ASN A 163 6.52 8.42 31.29
N PRO A 164 5.51 7.59 30.99
CA PRO A 164 4.20 7.69 31.65
C PRO A 164 4.23 7.35 33.15
N LYS A 165 5.27 6.67 33.64
CA LYS A 165 5.39 6.28 35.06
C LYS A 165 5.91 7.40 35.97
N ASN A 166 6.73 8.30 35.47
CA ASN A 166 7.41 9.32 36.28
C ASN A 166 7.38 10.72 35.66
N ASP A 167 6.64 10.90 34.59
CA ASP A 167 6.46 12.15 33.85
C ASP A 167 7.75 12.81 33.33
N LYS A 168 8.89 12.12 33.41
CA LYS A 168 10.17 12.65 32.92
C LYS A 168 10.19 12.61 31.39
N GLN A 169 10.63 13.70 30.82
CA GLN A 169 10.90 13.81 29.38
C GLN A 169 12.39 13.59 29.14
N PHE A 170 12.70 12.87 28.10
CA PHE A 170 14.06 12.68 27.60
C PHE A 170 14.09 12.73 26.09
N LYS A 171 15.20 13.18 25.56
CA LYS A 171 15.43 13.20 24.12
C LYS A 171 15.97 11.85 23.68
N VAL A 172 15.51 11.38 22.52
CA VAL A 172 16.00 10.12 21.92
C VAL A 172 17.41 10.33 21.39
#